data_bff6349e572d1dc3ca4eea0b75774183
#
_entry.id   bff6349e572d1dc3ca4eea0b75774183
#
_cell.length_a   1.000
_cell.length_b   1.000
_cell.length_c   1.000
_cell.angle_alpha   90.00
_cell.angle_beta   90.00
_cell.angle_gamma   90.00
#
_symmetry.space_group_name_H-M   'P 1'
#
loop_
_entity.id
_entity.type
_entity.pdbx_description
1 polymer ?
#
loop_
_entity_poly.entity_id
_entity_poly.type
_entity_poly.pdbx_seq_one_letter_code
_entity_poly.pdbx_strand_id
1 'polypeptide(L)'
;MKNLTKIFLSIVLILVLPAMIYGQGPEKAVHIDVEGIEPGTKITYSEFVSRFGKPDSYKKYESEFGLSERYIVGKNKFSCEENGILYNFGLHDNRFRALTTYMDGGIRVGDPFSKLDFLKPDLVKKYDDGSAQYVLFEKISDDKLIVFVKDGIILSMVFNYPL
;
A
#
# COMPACT_ATOMS: atom_id res chain seq x y z
N MET A 1 4.00 -19.24 -59.22
CA MET A 1 4.44 -18.06 -58.41
C MET A 1 3.39 -17.38 -57.56
N LYS A 2 2.10 -17.76 -57.58
CA LYS A 2 1.03 -17.13 -56.78
C LYS A 2 0.85 -17.67 -55.34
N ASN A 3 1.49 -18.78 -55.00
CA ASN A 3 1.30 -19.41 -53.67
C ASN A 3 2.39 -19.04 -52.64
N LEU A 4 3.55 -18.56 -53.08
CA LEU A 4 4.62 -18.15 -52.14
C LEU A 4 4.32 -16.84 -51.43
N THR A 5 3.61 -15.90 -52.11
CA THR A 5 3.28 -14.60 -51.56
C THR A 5 2.24 -14.69 -50.42
N LYS A 6 1.34 -15.69 -50.49
CA LYS A 6 0.34 -15.90 -49.42
C LYS A 6 0.93 -16.50 -48.14
N ILE A 7 1.95 -17.34 -48.28
CA ILE A 7 2.64 -17.96 -47.13
C ILE A 7 3.49 -16.92 -46.39
N PHE A 8 4.14 -16.01 -47.15
CA PHE A 8 4.94 -14.93 -46.52
C PHE A 8 4.10 -13.94 -45.76
N LEU A 9 2.88 -13.60 -46.23
CA LEU A 9 1.98 -12.68 -45.56
C LEU A 9 1.42 -13.27 -44.24
N SER A 10 1.18 -14.60 -44.22
CA SER A 10 0.68 -15.30 -43.03
C SER A 10 1.76 -15.43 -41.94
N ILE A 11 3.02 -15.57 -42.29
CA ILE A 11 4.12 -15.69 -41.34
C ILE A 11 4.45 -14.33 -40.72
N VAL A 12 4.37 -13.24 -41.49
CA VAL A 12 4.58 -11.89 -40.94
C VAL A 12 3.48 -11.49 -39.98
N LEU A 13 2.22 -11.91 -40.22
CA LEU A 13 1.09 -11.60 -39.34
C LEU A 13 1.18 -12.36 -37.99
N ILE A 14 1.76 -13.56 -37.96
CA ILE A 14 1.92 -14.35 -36.74
C ILE A 14 3.09 -13.83 -35.88
N LEU A 15 4.11 -13.19 -36.48
CA LEU A 15 5.25 -12.64 -35.74
C LEU A 15 5.01 -11.24 -35.12
N VAL A 16 3.97 -10.53 -35.58
CA VAL A 16 3.66 -9.18 -35.08
C VAL A 16 2.65 -9.21 -33.91
N LEU A 17 1.86 -10.28 -33.75
CA LEU A 17 0.85 -10.40 -32.72
C LEU A 17 1.36 -10.61 -31.27
N PRO A 18 2.54 -11.20 -31.00
CA PRO A 18 3.02 -11.29 -29.62
C PRO A 18 3.65 -9.99 -29.08
N ALA A 19 3.99 -9.03 -29.93
CA ALA A 19 4.67 -7.80 -29.49
C ALA A 19 3.73 -6.72 -28.89
N MET A 20 2.41 -6.89 -29.02
CA MET A 20 1.42 -5.94 -28.48
C MET A 20 0.91 -6.27 -27.07
N ILE A 21 1.34 -7.40 -26.47
CA ILE A 21 0.85 -7.82 -25.14
C ILE A 21 1.83 -7.46 -24.00
N TYR A 22 3.04 -6.99 -24.31
CA TYR A 22 4.06 -6.63 -23.32
C TYR A 22 4.40 -5.14 -23.33
N GLY A 23 3.37 -4.29 -23.34
CA GLY A 23 3.50 -2.84 -23.21
C GLY A 23 3.13 -2.31 -21.84
N GLN A 24 3.24 -3.08 -20.77
CA GLN A 24 3.25 -2.52 -19.41
C GLN A 24 4.70 -2.12 -19.13
N GLY A 25 4.97 -0.80 -19.18
CA GLY A 25 6.20 -0.26 -18.64
C GLY A 25 6.41 -0.76 -17.21
N PRO A 26 7.63 -0.74 -16.67
CA PRO A 26 7.88 -1.24 -15.33
C PRO A 26 6.94 -0.50 -14.37
N GLU A 27 5.92 -1.21 -13.88
CA GLU A 27 5.11 -0.75 -12.77
C GLU A 27 6.07 -0.37 -11.66
N LYS A 28 6.05 0.89 -11.24
CA LYS A 28 6.90 1.35 -10.14
C LYS A 28 6.51 0.55 -8.90
N ALA A 29 7.44 -0.23 -8.37
CA ALA A 29 7.25 -0.86 -7.07
C ALA A 29 7.00 0.24 -6.04
N VAL A 30 5.89 0.17 -5.32
CA VAL A 30 5.60 1.07 -4.22
C VAL A 30 6.15 0.43 -2.95
N HIS A 31 7.03 1.13 -2.24
CA HIS A 31 7.45 0.74 -0.91
C HIS A 31 6.51 1.39 0.12
N ILE A 32 5.85 0.55 0.89
CA ILE A 32 4.89 0.98 1.89
C ILE A 32 5.58 1.04 3.25
N ASP A 33 5.67 2.22 3.82
CA ASP A 33 6.22 2.47 5.14
C ASP A 33 5.33 3.43 5.94
N VAL A 34 5.57 3.49 7.25
CA VAL A 34 5.04 4.52 8.15
C VAL A 34 6.19 5.14 8.95
N GLU A 35 6.39 6.44 8.80
CA GLU A 35 7.50 7.19 9.40
C GLU A 35 8.88 6.56 9.12
N GLY A 36 9.05 5.97 7.93
CA GLY A 36 10.28 5.30 7.49
C GLY A 36 10.48 3.89 8.05
N ILE A 37 9.44 3.29 8.64
CA ILE A 37 9.45 1.90 9.09
C ILE A 37 8.58 1.07 8.15
N GLU A 38 9.18 0.13 7.45
CA GLU A 38 8.48 -0.82 6.59
C GLU A 38 7.82 -1.92 7.44
N PRO A 39 6.61 -2.37 7.11
CA PRO A 39 6.04 -3.60 7.67
C PRO A 39 7.02 -4.77 7.49
N GLY A 40 7.05 -5.69 8.45
CA GLY A 40 8.07 -6.73 8.51
C GLY A 40 9.34 -6.32 9.28
N THR A 41 9.52 -5.02 9.57
CA THR A 41 10.66 -4.55 10.35
C THR A 41 10.46 -4.83 11.84
N LYS A 42 11.51 -5.39 12.46
CA LYS A 42 11.54 -5.56 13.92
C LYS A 42 11.90 -4.24 14.59
N ILE A 43 11.05 -3.80 15.52
CA ILE A 43 11.24 -2.60 16.33
C ILE A 43 11.15 -2.93 17.83
N THR A 44 11.98 -2.33 18.63
CA THR A 44 11.86 -2.40 20.09
C THR A 44 10.78 -1.42 20.58
N TYR A 45 10.28 -1.63 21.79
CA TYR A 45 9.34 -0.68 22.39
C TYR A 45 9.93 0.74 22.51
N SER A 46 11.22 0.86 22.80
CA SER A 46 11.89 2.18 22.86
C SER A 46 11.97 2.87 21.51
N GLU A 47 12.24 2.13 20.44
CA GLU A 47 12.20 2.64 19.06
C GLU A 47 10.78 3.03 18.65
N PHE A 48 9.79 2.21 19.00
CA PHE A 48 8.38 2.55 18.79
C PHE A 48 8.04 3.89 19.45
N VAL A 49 8.35 4.04 20.75
CA VAL A 49 8.07 5.29 21.49
C VAL A 49 8.83 6.49 20.91
N SER A 50 10.06 6.29 20.47
CA SER A 50 10.86 7.35 19.82
C SER A 50 10.25 7.84 18.51
N ARG A 51 9.66 6.93 17.71
CA ARG A 51 9.08 7.25 16.39
C ARG A 51 7.64 7.73 16.47
N PHE A 52 6.82 7.03 17.24
CA PHE A 52 5.36 7.22 17.26
C PHE A 52 4.86 7.92 18.51
N GLY A 53 5.73 8.10 19.51
CA GLY A 53 5.33 8.60 20.84
C GLY A 53 4.84 7.49 21.77
N LYS A 54 4.65 7.86 23.03
CA LYS A 54 4.12 6.94 24.05
C LYS A 54 2.69 6.54 23.68
N PRO A 55 2.36 5.24 23.61
CA PRO A 55 0.99 4.79 23.35
C PRO A 55 0.01 5.27 24.44
N ASP A 56 -1.17 5.70 24.00
CA ASP A 56 -2.29 6.02 24.90
C ASP A 56 -2.89 4.74 25.51
N SER A 57 -2.83 3.65 24.75
CA SER A 57 -3.23 2.32 25.21
C SER A 57 -2.45 1.21 24.50
N TYR A 58 -2.39 0.08 25.19
CA TYR A 58 -1.72 -1.12 24.74
C TYR A 58 -2.55 -2.35 25.06
N LYS A 59 -2.60 -3.29 24.12
CA LYS A 59 -3.33 -4.54 24.29
C LYS A 59 -2.55 -5.70 23.67
N LYS A 60 -2.36 -6.77 24.45
CA LYS A 60 -1.99 -8.09 23.91
C LYS A 60 -3.24 -8.85 23.49
N TYR A 61 -3.15 -9.59 22.41
CA TYR A 61 -4.22 -10.48 21.95
C TYR A 61 -3.60 -11.67 21.25
N GLU A 62 -4.33 -12.78 21.28
CA GLU A 62 -3.98 -13.96 20.52
C GLU A 62 -4.66 -13.89 19.16
N SER A 63 -3.88 -14.05 18.09
CA SER A 63 -4.36 -14.17 16.72
C SER A 63 -4.10 -15.61 16.25
N GLU A 64 -4.61 -15.97 15.09
CA GLU A 64 -4.31 -17.26 14.44
C GLU A 64 -2.81 -17.45 14.12
N PHE A 65 -2.03 -16.37 14.18
CA PHE A 65 -0.57 -16.35 13.95
C PHE A 65 0.25 -16.25 15.26
N GLY A 66 -0.41 -16.37 16.43
CA GLY A 66 0.21 -16.29 17.74
C GLY A 66 -0.07 -14.99 18.48
N LEU A 67 0.74 -14.72 19.51
CA LEU A 67 0.60 -13.51 20.33
C LEU A 67 1.00 -12.27 19.54
N SER A 68 0.13 -11.27 19.60
CA SER A 68 0.30 -10.00 18.94
C SER A 68 0.05 -8.85 19.91
N GLU A 69 0.65 -7.71 19.62
CA GLU A 69 0.57 -6.49 20.42
C GLU A 69 -0.04 -5.36 19.58
N ARG A 70 -0.99 -4.63 20.16
CA ARG A 70 -1.58 -3.45 19.54
C ARG A 70 -1.30 -2.22 20.37
N TYR A 71 -0.72 -1.23 19.74
CA TYR A 71 -0.46 0.10 20.28
C TYR A 71 -1.42 1.10 19.67
N ILE A 72 -2.00 1.98 20.49
CA ILE A 72 -2.86 3.08 20.05
C ILE A 72 -2.17 4.40 20.37
N VAL A 73 -2.00 5.25 19.39
CA VAL A 73 -1.43 6.60 19.52
C VAL A 73 -2.40 7.60 18.86
N GLY A 74 -3.18 8.30 19.68
CA GLY A 74 -4.31 9.09 19.21
C GLY A 74 -5.38 8.20 18.59
N LYS A 75 -5.71 8.43 17.32
CA LYS A 75 -6.64 7.59 16.57
C LYS A 75 -5.92 6.47 15.79
N ASN A 76 -4.58 6.49 15.77
CA ASN A 76 -3.78 5.58 14.95
C ASN A 76 -3.51 4.28 15.69
N LYS A 77 -3.42 3.19 14.92
CA LYS A 77 -3.24 1.83 15.42
C LYS A 77 -2.00 1.22 14.78
N PHE A 78 -1.20 0.55 15.58
CA PHE A 78 -0.02 -0.19 15.14
C PHE A 78 -0.10 -1.59 15.73
N SER A 79 0.10 -2.61 14.92
CA SER A 79 0.10 -4.00 15.37
C SER A 79 1.46 -4.62 15.12
N CYS A 80 2.01 -5.22 16.18
CA CYS A 80 3.28 -5.92 16.16
C CYS A 80 3.06 -7.38 16.58
N GLU A 81 3.85 -8.29 16.04
CA GLU A 81 4.01 -9.62 16.59
C GLU A 81 4.69 -9.54 17.98
N GLU A 82 4.62 -10.62 18.78
CA GLU A 82 5.24 -10.67 20.11
C GLU A 82 6.76 -10.41 20.07
N ASN A 83 7.42 -10.77 18.97
CA ASN A 83 8.85 -10.52 18.75
C ASN A 83 9.18 -9.07 18.35
N GLY A 84 8.16 -8.19 18.24
CA GLY A 84 8.28 -6.77 17.90
C GLY A 84 8.28 -6.47 16.40
N ILE A 85 7.91 -7.42 15.53
CA ILE A 85 7.78 -7.14 14.09
C ILE A 85 6.49 -6.34 13.83
N LEU A 86 6.61 -5.11 13.30
CA LEU A 86 5.47 -4.31 12.84
C LEU A 86 4.89 -4.97 11.58
N TYR A 87 3.64 -5.42 11.63
CA TYR A 87 3.00 -6.05 10.48
C TYR A 87 1.75 -5.34 9.97
N ASN A 88 1.18 -4.43 10.75
CA ASN A 88 -0.01 -3.69 10.34
C ASN A 88 -0.03 -2.30 10.98
N PHE A 89 -0.56 -1.32 10.24
CA PHE A 89 -0.87 -0.01 10.81
C PHE A 89 -2.16 0.56 10.19
N GLY A 90 -2.85 1.40 10.98
CA GLY A 90 -4.00 2.17 10.54
C GLY A 90 -3.87 3.61 10.98
N LEU A 91 -3.82 4.53 10.01
CA LEU A 91 -3.71 5.96 10.23
C LEU A 91 -5.09 6.60 10.06
N HIS A 92 -5.58 7.22 11.12
CA HIS A 92 -6.91 7.84 11.19
C HIS A 92 -6.86 9.31 11.63
N ASP A 93 -5.67 9.85 11.84
CA ASP A 93 -5.41 11.28 12.04
C ASP A 93 -4.08 11.68 11.36
N ASN A 94 -3.77 12.97 11.34
CA ASN A 94 -2.66 13.53 10.59
C ASN A 94 -1.30 13.50 11.30
N ARG A 95 -1.15 12.76 12.39
CA ARG A 95 0.11 12.71 13.17
C ARG A 95 1.24 12.05 12.43
N PHE A 96 0.94 10.99 11.67
CA PHE A 96 1.95 10.16 11.02
C PHE A 96 1.81 10.18 9.51
N ARG A 97 2.93 9.87 8.86
CA ARG A 97 3.06 9.84 7.40
C ARG A 97 3.29 8.41 6.93
N ALA A 98 2.63 8.04 5.86
CA ALA A 98 2.93 6.84 5.11
C ALA A 98 3.73 7.19 3.83
N LEU A 99 4.35 6.20 3.20
CA LEU A 99 5.12 6.32 1.95
C LEU A 99 6.28 7.33 2.04
N THR A 100 6.91 7.45 3.19
CA THR A 100 7.95 8.46 3.43
C THR A 100 9.26 8.14 2.73
N THR A 101 9.55 6.86 2.47
CA THR A 101 10.71 6.40 1.70
C THR A 101 10.47 6.50 0.20
N TYR A 102 9.20 6.50 -0.23
CA TYR A 102 8.82 6.51 -1.63
C TYR A 102 8.53 7.90 -2.19
N MET A 103 8.00 8.80 -1.37
CA MET A 103 7.63 10.17 -1.74
C MET A 103 8.27 11.17 -0.78
N ASP A 104 8.82 12.25 -1.32
CA ASP A 104 9.31 13.35 -0.48
C ASP A 104 8.19 13.89 0.42
N GLY A 105 8.45 13.86 1.73
CA GLY A 105 7.50 14.27 2.77
C GLY A 105 6.34 13.30 3.04
N GLY A 106 6.21 12.19 2.30
CA GLY A 106 5.14 11.20 2.51
C GLY A 106 3.72 11.77 2.35
N ILE A 107 2.72 10.98 2.75
CA ILE A 107 1.30 11.37 2.78
C ILE A 107 0.71 11.21 4.18
N ARG A 108 -0.29 12.04 4.50
CA ARG A 108 -1.04 12.04 5.77
C ARG A 108 -2.53 12.00 5.55
N VAL A 109 -3.24 11.62 6.58
CA VAL A 109 -4.68 11.89 6.68
C VAL A 109 -4.91 13.40 6.61
N GLY A 110 -5.87 13.83 5.79
CA GLY A 110 -6.13 15.24 5.50
C GLY A 110 -5.42 15.78 4.27
N ASP A 111 -4.47 15.05 3.69
CA ASP A 111 -3.84 15.46 2.43
C ASP A 111 -4.78 15.29 1.24
N PRO A 112 -4.62 16.10 0.16
CA PRO A 112 -5.30 15.87 -1.10
C PRO A 112 -4.92 14.51 -1.69
N PHE A 113 -5.92 13.74 -2.12
CA PHE A 113 -5.71 12.43 -2.75
C PHE A 113 -4.90 12.53 -4.05
N SER A 114 -4.96 13.67 -4.75
CA SER A 114 -4.17 13.93 -5.96
C SER A 114 -2.66 13.79 -5.77
N LYS A 115 -2.16 13.85 -4.53
CA LYS A 115 -0.75 13.52 -4.24
C LYS A 115 -0.38 12.08 -4.64
N LEU A 116 -1.36 11.18 -4.79
CA LEU A 116 -1.17 9.78 -5.17
C LEU A 116 -1.41 9.50 -6.65
N ASP A 117 -1.84 10.48 -7.46
CA ASP A 117 -2.22 10.28 -8.87
C ASP A 117 -1.11 9.63 -9.71
N PHE A 118 0.15 9.96 -9.42
CA PHE A 118 1.30 9.39 -10.13
C PHE A 118 1.54 7.91 -9.83
N LEU A 119 1.00 7.39 -8.72
CA LEU A 119 1.03 5.97 -8.33
C LEU A 119 -0.11 5.17 -8.96
N LYS A 120 -1.13 5.88 -9.51
CA LYS A 120 -2.31 5.28 -10.13
C LYS A 120 -3.00 4.26 -9.21
N PRO A 121 -3.47 4.69 -8.01
CA PRO A 121 -4.16 3.78 -7.11
C PRO A 121 -5.43 3.21 -7.73
N ASP A 122 -5.68 1.92 -7.50
CA ASP A 122 -6.87 1.25 -8.03
C ASP A 122 -8.11 1.58 -7.21
N LEU A 123 -9.17 2.05 -7.88
CA LEU A 123 -10.47 2.23 -7.25
C LEU A 123 -11.12 0.86 -7.00
N VAL A 124 -11.33 0.51 -5.73
CA VAL A 124 -11.95 -0.77 -5.33
C VAL A 124 -13.44 -0.62 -5.09
N LYS A 125 -13.85 0.46 -4.41
CA LYS A 125 -15.25 0.64 -4.00
C LYS A 125 -15.61 2.11 -3.87
N LYS A 126 -16.84 2.45 -4.27
CA LYS A 126 -17.51 3.71 -3.94
C LYS A 126 -18.64 3.43 -2.95
N TYR A 127 -18.83 4.33 -2.00
CA TYR A 127 -19.87 4.23 -0.97
C TYR A 127 -20.96 5.29 -1.21
N ASP A 128 -22.15 5.04 -0.67
CA ASP A 128 -23.32 5.91 -0.87
C ASP A 128 -23.14 7.30 -0.24
N ASP A 129 -22.27 7.44 0.75
CA ASP A 129 -21.94 8.71 1.40
C ASP A 129 -20.93 9.57 0.61
N GLY A 130 -20.57 9.15 -0.61
CA GLY A 130 -19.63 9.82 -1.48
C GLY A 130 -18.16 9.49 -1.21
N SER A 131 -17.86 8.68 -0.20
CA SER A 131 -16.49 8.21 0.02
C SER A 131 -16.11 7.10 -0.96
N ALA A 132 -14.80 6.89 -1.13
CA ALA A 132 -14.26 5.84 -2.00
C ALA A 132 -13.06 5.17 -1.34
N GLN A 133 -12.86 3.91 -1.67
CA GLN A 133 -11.72 3.09 -1.26
C GLN A 133 -10.82 2.84 -2.46
N TYR A 134 -9.56 3.17 -2.29
CA TYR A 134 -8.49 2.92 -3.25
C TYR A 134 -7.46 1.97 -2.66
N VAL A 135 -6.72 1.29 -3.52
CA VAL A 135 -5.64 0.39 -3.12
C VAL A 135 -4.38 0.71 -3.90
N LEU A 136 -3.26 0.73 -3.19
CA LEU A 136 -1.92 0.69 -3.73
C LEU A 136 -1.32 -0.68 -3.38
N PHE A 137 -0.84 -1.39 -4.38
CA PHE A 137 -0.17 -2.68 -4.20
C PHE A 137 1.34 -2.50 -4.14
N GLU A 138 1.96 -3.21 -3.22
CA GLU A 138 3.40 -3.41 -3.27
C GLU A 138 3.72 -4.47 -4.32
N LYS A 139 4.70 -4.20 -5.19
CA LYS A 139 4.92 -5.03 -6.38
C LYS A 139 5.49 -6.42 -6.09
N ILE A 140 6.10 -6.61 -4.94
CA ILE A 140 6.88 -7.81 -4.60
C ILE A 140 6.10 -8.74 -3.66
N SER A 141 5.07 -8.22 -3.02
CA SER A 141 4.22 -8.94 -2.07
C SER A 141 2.76 -8.66 -2.37
N ASP A 142 1.86 -9.47 -1.81
CA ASP A 142 0.42 -9.20 -1.85
C ASP A 142 0.01 -8.09 -0.87
N ASP A 143 0.99 -7.35 -0.35
CA ASP A 143 0.79 -6.26 0.59
C ASP A 143 0.11 -5.08 -0.06
N LYS A 144 -0.74 -4.43 0.70
CA LYS A 144 -1.53 -3.32 0.17
C LYS A 144 -1.74 -2.20 1.17
N LEU A 145 -1.65 -0.98 0.68
CA LEU A 145 -2.13 0.20 1.38
C LEU A 145 -3.53 0.54 0.88
N ILE A 146 -4.50 0.45 1.77
CA ILE A 146 -5.89 0.83 1.52
C ILE A 146 -6.05 2.29 1.92
N VAL A 147 -6.52 3.13 1.00
CA VAL A 147 -6.74 4.56 1.20
C VAL A 147 -8.21 4.88 1.07
N PHE A 148 -8.80 5.43 2.12
CA PHE A 148 -10.18 5.92 2.12
C PHE A 148 -10.19 7.43 1.84
N VAL A 149 -11.02 7.83 0.89
CA VAL A 149 -11.06 9.20 0.36
C VAL A 149 -12.50 9.70 0.35
N LYS A 150 -12.70 10.98 0.70
CA LYS A 150 -13.96 11.69 0.51
C LYS A 150 -13.68 13.12 0.09
N ASP A 151 -14.43 13.62 -0.90
CA ASP A 151 -14.27 14.98 -1.44
C ASP A 151 -12.83 15.31 -1.86
N GLY A 152 -12.11 14.30 -2.39
CA GLY A 152 -10.70 14.42 -2.81
C GLY A 152 -9.68 14.48 -1.67
N ILE A 153 -10.10 14.23 -0.42
CA ILE A 153 -9.25 14.28 0.77
C ILE A 153 -9.09 12.87 1.37
N ILE A 154 -7.88 12.52 1.78
CA ILE A 154 -7.56 11.25 2.45
C ILE A 154 -8.16 11.27 3.87
N LEU A 155 -9.07 10.34 4.15
CA LEU A 155 -9.72 10.19 5.46
C LEU A 155 -8.96 9.23 6.38
N SER A 156 -8.42 8.16 5.80
CA SER A 156 -7.62 7.17 6.55
C SER A 156 -6.80 6.32 5.58
N MET A 157 -5.76 5.70 6.13
CA MET A 157 -4.90 4.76 5.42
C MET A 157 -4.70 3.52 6.28
N VAL A 158 -4.83 2.33 5.70
CA VAL A 158 -4.64 1.07 6.42
C VAL A 158 -3.71 0.20 5.60
N PHE A 159 -2.58 -0.15 6.19
CA PHE A 159 -1.73 -1.19 5.65
C PHE A 159 -2.24 -2.54 6.13
N ASN A 160 -2.48 -3.44 5.20
CA ASN A 160 -2.90 -4.79 5.51
C ASN A 160 -1.86 -5.75 4.90
N TYR A 161 -1.08 -6.34 5.78
CA TYR A 161 -0.21 -7.46 5.43
C TYR A 161 -1.11 -8.67 5.20
N PRO A 162 -1.08 -9.35 4.04
CA PRO A 162 -1.77 -10.61 3.87
C PRO A 162 -1.06 -11.63 4.78
N LEU A 163 -1.77 -12.00 5.81
CA LEU A 163 -1.35 -13.08 6.71
C LEU A 163 -1.71 -14.40 6.07
#